data_c2f3c577fc8812a02b680517721e06cd
#
_entry.id   c2f3c577fc8812a02b680517721e06cd
#
_cell.length_a   1.000
_cell.length_b   1.000
_cell.length_c   1.000
_cell.angle_alpha   90.00
_cell.angle_beta   90.00
_cell.angle_gamma   90.00
#
_symmetry.space_group_name_H-M   'P 1'
#
loop_
_entity.id
_entity.type
_entity.pdbx_description
1 polymer ?
#
loop_
_entity_poly.entity_id
_entity_poly.type
_entity_poly.pdbx_seq_one_letter_code
_entity_poly.pdbx_strand_id
1 'polypeptide(L)'
;MFSCERAFLQIRKDGIIESYSPVRSLTGAKTRINIGGEDYILPGSIQKIAEYAKLEPQKIYKKGEILCDGYLSSGDHLFVDRLSHYLCGLKRGDITVFTTENLFMDGEPLANSSGFYYVKRLVGMPGDTLKIVDNILYIKEKNSDKFRPVTEFSGKFKKIYSGLGGYQGHSSIVGYSPGAYLGTPFHEFTVPEDCFFMLGDNSKFSADSRMWGVVPRRNIVGRPVWIFWPFSRRWGIPDRVEPIPLKTTAAEYNTFKEMYQQ
;
A
#
# COMPACT_ATOMS: atom_id res chain seq x y z
N MET A 1 -7.00 2.38 23.10
CA MET A 1 -6.97 3.65 22.32
C MET A 1 -7.04 3.27 20.85
N PHE A 2 -8.06 3.69 20.15
CA PHE A 2 -8.37 3.21 18.80
C PHE A 2 -7.43 3.83 17.78
N SER A 3 -6.87 3.01 16.91
CA SER A 3 -5.99 3.43 15.82
C SER A 3 -6.72 4.09 14.64
N CYS A 4 -8.01 4.24 14.78
CA CYS A 4 -8.88 4.85 13.79
C CYS A 4 -9.44 6.13 14.41
N GLU A 5 -8.98 7.27 13.93
CA GLU A 5 -9.43 8.58 14.38
C GLU A 5 -10.42 9.13 13.36
N ARG A 6 -11.60 9.55 13.81
CA ARG A 6 -12.58 10.14 12.89
C ARG A 6 -12.08 11.50 12.43
N ALA A 7 -11.99 11.67 11.14
CA ALA A 7 -11.79 12.96 10.50
C ALA A 7 -13.14 13.52 10.11
N PHE A 8 -13.67 14.41 10.94
CA PHE A 8 -14.93 15.09 10.68
C PHE A 8 -14.70 16.60 10.70
N LEU A 9 -15.10 17.26 9.61
CA LEU A 9 -15.06 18.71 9.52
C LEU A 9 -16.36 19.23 8.93
N GLN A 10 -17.13 19.92 9.76
CA GLN A 10 -18.27 20.71 9.35
C GLN A 10 -17.98 22.19 9.60
N ILE A 11 -18.21 23.00 8.61
CA ILE A 11 -17.92 24.44 8.64
C ILE A 11 -18.88 25.13 9.62
N ARG A 12 -18.35 25.87 10.57
CA ARG A 12 -19.10 26.59 11.59
C ARG A 12 -19.40 28.03 11.19
N LYS A 13 -18.57 28.61 10.31
CA LYS A 13 -18.70 29.99 9.83
C LYS A 13 -18.23 30.07 8.38
N ASP A 14 -18.92 30.89 7.56
CA ASP A 14 -18.50 31.13 6.18
C ASP A 14 -17.10 31.70 6.12
N GLY A 15 -16.28 31.23 5.17
CA GLY A 15 -14.94 31.73 4.97
C GLY A 15 -14.11 30.97 3.96
N ILE A 16 -12.93 31.47 3.69
CA ILE A 16 -11.90 30.80 2.89
C ILE A 16 -10.86 30.19 3.83
N ILE A 17 -10.04 29.29 3.31
CA ILE A 17 -8.89 28.77 4.04
C ILE A 17 -7.83 29.87 4.15
N GLU A 18 -7.51 30.26 5.38
CA GLU A 18 -6.54 31.31 5.67
C GLU A 18 -5.15 30.76 5.94
N SER A 19 -5.07 29.62 6.63
CA SER A 19 -3.79 28.99 6.96
C SER A 19 -3.89 27.51 7.30
N TYR A 20 -2.74 26.85 7.23
CA TYR A 20 -2.52 25.48 7.71
C TYR A 20 -1.31 25.45 8.63
N SER A 21 -1.39 24.72 9.72
CA SER A 21 -0.27 24.48 10.60
C SER A 21 -0.26 23.08 11.19
N PRO A 22 0.92 22.44 11.34
CA PRO A 22 1.00 21.17 12.04
C PRO A 22 0.74 21.38 13.54
N VAL A 23 0.06 20.39 14.15
CA VAL A 23 -0.19 20.38 15.61
C VAL A 23 0.61 19.25 16.23
N ARG A 24 1.37 19.54 17.29
CA ARG A 24 2.05 18.50 18.06
C ARG A 24 1.02 17.60 18.74
N SER A 25 1.12 16.30 18.51
CA SER A 25 0.22 15.31 19.08
C SER A 25 0.98 14.01 19.40
N LEU A 26 0.61 13.39 20.52
CA LEU A 26 1.14 12.09 20.92
C LEU A 26 0.52 10.92 20.14
N THR A 27 -0.62 11.16 19.47
CA THR A 27 -1.40 10.12 18.79
C THR A 27 -1.22 10.11 17.27
N GLY A 28 -0.28 10.86 16.75
CA GLY A 28 0.01 10.93 15.31
C GLY A 28 -0.02 12.35 14.75
N ALA A 29 0.16 12.48 13.45
CA ALA A 29 0.13 13.78 12.79
C ALA A 29 -1.28 14.39 12.88
N LYS A 30 -1.37 15.66 13.25
CA LYS A 30 -2.59 16.48 13.22
C LYS A 30 -2.29 17.79 12.52
N THR A 31 -3.29 18.32 11.84
CA THR A 31 -3.19 19.61 11.14
C THR A 31 -4.31 20.50 11.63
N ARG A 32 -3.94 21.73 11.95
CA ARG A 32 -4.88 22.82 12.19
C ARG A 32 -5.14 23.53 10.87
N ILE A 33 -6.40 23.77 10.55
CA ILE A 33 -6.84 24.54 9.38
C ILE A 33 -7.63 25.71 9.89
N ASN A 34 -7.28 26.91 9.49
CA ASN A 34 -8.07 28.10 9.78
C ASN A 34 -8.95 28.43 8.58
N ILE A 35 -10.28 28.52 8.81
CA ILE A 35 -11.28 28.87 7.80
C ILE A 35 -12.18 29.97 8.37
N GLY A 36 -12.14 31.17 7.76
CA GLY A 36 -12.95 32.30 8.18
C GLY A 36 -12.71 32.75 9.61
N GLY A 37 -11.47 32.62 10.09
CA GLY A 37 -11.05 32.92 11.45
C GLY A 37 -11.36 31.83 12.49
N GLU A 38 -11.92 30.68 12.07
CA GLU A 38 -12.21 29.54 12.95
C GLU A 38 -11.16 28.42 12.75
N ASP A 39 -10.65 27.89 13.86
CA ASP A 39 -9.68 26.79 13.83
C ASP A 39 -10.36 25.42 13.87
N TYR A 40 -9.95 24.56 12.95
CA TYR A 40 -10.37 23.15 12.86
C TYR A 40 -9.13 22.27 12.98
N ILE A 41 -9.18 21.27 13.83
CA ILE A 41 -8.07 20.31 14.00
C ILE A 41 -8.51 18.95 13.43
N LEU A 42 -7.79 18.49 12.41
CA LEU A 42 -8.03 17.22 11.78
C LEU A 42 -6.85 16.26 11.99
N PRO A 43 -7.11 14.95 12.14
CA PRO A 43 -6.06 13.97 12.15
C PRO A 43 -5.44 13.82 10.74
N GLY A 44 -4.14 13.65 10.66
CA GLY A 44 -3.37 13.50 9.43
C GLY A 44 -2.45 14.67 9.11
N SER A 45 -1.53 14.44 8.17
CA SER A 45 -0.67 15.50 7.62
C SER A 45 -1.47 16.37 6.66
N ILE A 46 -0.99 17.59 6.42
CA ILE A 46 -1.63 18.55 5.52
C ILE A 46 -1.84 17.97 4.11
N GLN A 47 -0.87 17.22 3.58
CA GLN A 47 -0.97 16.61 2.25
C GLN A 47 -2.12 15.60 2.18
N LYS A 48 -2.23 14.72 3.18
CA LYS A 48 -3.34 13.77 3.27
C LYS A 48 -4.69 14.44 3.40
N ILE A 49 -4.78 15.49 4.24
CA ILE A 49 -6.02 16.23 4.43
C ILE A 49 -6.44 16.92 3.14
N ALA A 50 -5.53 17.59 2.46
CA ALA A 50 -5.80 18.27 1.20
C ALA A 50 -6.32 17.28 0.14
N GLU A 51 -5.75 16.07 0.08
CA GLU A 51 -6.14 15.02 -0.86
C GLU A 51 -7.57 14.50 -0.61
N TYR A 52 -7.88 14.06 0.63
CA TYR A 52 -9.17 13.43 0.89
C TYR A 52 -10.31 14.41 1.14
N ALA A 53 -10.04 15.58 1.67
CA ALA A 53 -11.05 16.63 1.86
C ALA A 53 -11.21 17.52 0.61
N LYS A 54 -10.38 17.30 -0.43
CA LYS A 54 -10.38 18.10 -1.67
C LYS A 54 -10.40 19.60 -1.40
N LEU A 55 -9.50 20.04 -0.53
CA LEU A 55 -9.45 21.42 -0.10
C LEU A 55 -8.99 22.35 -1.23
N GLU A 56 -9.78 23.36 -1.51
CA GLU A 56 -9.51 24.40 -2.50
C GLU A 56 -9.24 25.74 -1.77
N PRO A 57 -8.02 26.25 -1.79
CA PRO A 57 -7.65 27.43 -0.96
C PRO A 57 -8.48 28.69 -1.23
N GLN A 58 -8.95 28.89 -2.46
CA GLN A 58 -9.70 30.08 -2.85
C GLN A 58 -11.23 29.91 -2.81
N LYS A 59 -11.70 28.71 -2.47
CA LYS A 59 -13.14 28.44 -2.37
C LYS A 59 -13.71 29.05 -1.09
N ILE A 60 -14.90 29.65 -1.22
CA ILE A 60 -15.68 30.08 -0.05
C ILE A 60 -16.48 28.89 0.46
N TYR A 61 -16.17 28.45 1.66
CA TYR A 61 -16.87 27.39 2.37
C TYR A 61 -18.04 27.99 3.15
N LYS A 62 -19.20 27.33 3.08
CA LYS A 62 -20.42 27.80 3.73
C LYS A 62 -20.65 27.13 5.08
N LYS A 63 -21.20 27.86 6.03
CA LYS A 63 -21.63 27.31 7.32
C LYS A 63 -22.56 26.10 7.12
N GLY A 64 -22.25 25.00 7.79
CA GLY A 64 -22.97 23.74 7.68
C GLY A 64 -22.44 22.80 6.62
N GLU A 65 -21.58 23.25 5.69
CA GLU A 65 -20.93 22.39 4.69
C GLU A 65 -20.04 21.36 5.38
N ILE A 66 -20.16 20.08 4.97
CA ILE A 66 -19.31 18.98 5.47
C ILE A 66 -18.19 18.78 4.44
N LEU A 67 -16.96 19.06 4.83
CA LEU A 67 -15.77 18.89 3.98
C LEU A 67 -15.19 17.49 4.05
N CYS A 68 -15.26 16.88 5.20
CA CYS A 68 -14.88 15.48 5.33
C CYS A 68 -15.66 14.80 6.45
N ASP A 69 -15.99 13.54 6.22
CA ASP A 69 -16.50 12.62 7.23
C ASP A 69 -15.97 11.22 6.92
N GLY A 70 -15.00 10.78 7.68
CA GLY A 70 -14.33 9.51 7.44
C GLY A 70 -13.44 9.11 8.60
N TYR A 71 -12.67 8.06 8.40
CA TYR A 71 -11.77 7.54 9.42
C TYR A 71 -10.36 7.44 8.87
N LEU A 72 -9.41 8.02 9.60
CA LEU A 72 -7.99 7.83 9.36
C LEU A 72 -7.48 6.67 10.21
N SER A 73 -6.97 5.67 9.56
CA SER A 73 -6.30 4.55 10.22
C SER A 73 -4.79 4.81 10.27
N SER A 74 -4.17 4.66 11.43
CA SER A 74 -2.72 4.58 11.54
C SER A 74 -2.22 3.31 10.83
N GLY A 75 -0.97 3.33 10.36
CA GLY A 75 -0.33 2.12 9.83
C GLY A 75 -0.23 1.01 10.87
N ASP A 76 0.00 -0.20 10.41
CA ASP A 76 0.21 -1.35 11.30
C ASP A 76 1.60 -1.28 11.94
N HIS A 77 1.66 -1.58 13.24
CA HIS A 77 2.91 -1.81 13.95
C HIS A 77 3.18 -3.30 13.96
N LEU A 78 4.38 -3.69 13.54
CA LEU A 78 4.73 -5.07 13.26
C LEU A 78 5.87 -5.53 14.15
N PHE A 79 5.78 -6.78 14.64
CA PHE A 79 6.98 -7.53 15.00
C PHE A 79 7.57 -8.14 13.73
N VAL A 80 8.88 -8.01 13.58
CA VAL A 80 9.61 -8.48 12.40
C VAL A 80 10.62 -9.53 12.83
N ASP A 81 10.50 -10.72 12.28
CA ASP A 81 11.51 -11.77 12.41
C ASP A 81 12.66 -11.47 11.45
N ARG A 82 13.81 -11.20 12.03
CA ARG A 82 15.03 -10.83 11.31
C ARG A 82 15.96 -12.01 11.02
N LEU A 83 15.63 -13.21 11.49
CA LEU A 83 16.51 -14.37 11.44
C LEU A 83 16.06 -15.45 10.45
N SER A 84 14.76 -15.74 10.39
CA SER A 84 14.24 -16.86 9.60
C SER A 84 14.54 -16.74 8.10
N HIS A 85 14.65 -15.53 7.55
CA HIS A 85 14.97 -15.37 6.15
C HIS A 85 16.42 -15.76 5.79
N TYR A 86 17.35 -15.73 6.76
CA TYR A 86 18.70 -16.27 6.58
C TYR A 86 18.72 -17.79 6.65
N LEU A 87 17.90 -18.39 7.52
CA LEU A 87 17.90 -19.83 7.76
C LEU A 87 17.06 -20.60 6.73
N CYS A 88 15.88 -20.08 6.42
CA CYS A 88 14.89 -20.76 5.57
C CYS A 88 14.78 -20.15 4.17
N GLY A 89 15.54 -19.09 3.87
CA GLY A 89 15.42 -18.31 2.64
C GLY A 89 14.09 -17.55 2.55
N LEU A 90 13.97 -16.69 1.53
CA LEU A 90 12.73 -16.02 1.17
C LEU A 90 12.01 -16.84 0.10
N LYS A 91 10.69 -16.84 0.15
CA LYS A 91 9.84 -17.53 -0.82
C LYS A 91 8.93 -16.54 -1.54
N ARG A 92 8.65 -16.80 -2.80
CA ARG A 92 7.67 -16.03 -3.57
C ARG A 92 6.32 -15.99 -2.84
N GLY A 93 5.74 -14.80 -2.73
CA GLY A 93 4.53 -14.55 -1.97
C GLY A 93 4.75 -14.16 -0.50
N ASP A 94 5.97 -14.22 0.03
CA ASP A 94 6.25 -13.74 1.38
C ASP A 94 6.07 -12.22 1.46
N ILE A 95 5.40 -11.76 2.51
CA ILE A 95 5.44 -10.35 2.89
C ILE A 95 6.82 -10.10 3.50
N THR A 96 7.47 -9.04 3.03
CA THR A 96 8.87 -8.76 3.37
C THR A 96 9.02 -7.31 3.81
N VAL A 97 9.78 -7.10 4.88
CA VAL A 97 10.22 -5.78 5.34
C VAL A 97 11.62 -5.53 4.82
N PHE A 98 11.85 -4.38 4.22
CA PHE A 98 13.15 -3.97 3.70
C PHE A 98 13.38 -2.47 3.90
N THR A 99 14.65 -2.05 3.87
CA THR A 99 15.04 -0.64 3.91
C THR A 99 15.07 -0.05 2.50
N THR A 100 14.73 1.22 2.37
CA THR A 100 14.84 1.97 1.11
C THR A 100 16.22 2.62 0.94
N GLU A 101 17.17 2.27 1.78
CA GLU A 101 18.54 2.77 1.71
C GLU A 101 19.16 2.43 0.35
N ASN A 102 19.73 3.45 -0.31
CA ASN A 102 20.30 3.33 -1.66
C ASN A 102 19.32 2.82 -2.73
N LEU A 103 18.03 3.01 -2.55
CA LEU A 103 17.05 2.86 -3.63
C LEU A 103 16.74 4.25 -4.21
N PHE A 104 16.60 4.31 -5.52
CA PHE A 104 16.41 5.55 -6.26
C PHE A 104 15.17 5.45 -7.15
N MET A 105 14.46 6.56 -7.29
CA MET A 105 13.36 6.73 -8.22
C MET A 105 13.61 8.02 -9.00
N ASP A 106 13.63 7.92 -10.33
CA ASP A 106 13.91 9.04 -11.24
C ASP A 106 15.23 9.78 -10.92
N GLY A 107 16.23 9.03 -10.43
CA GLY A 107 17.54 9.58 -10.06
C GLY A 107 17.61 10.17 -8.65
N GLU A 108 16.48 10.30 -7.96
CA GLU A 108 16.43 10.80 -6.59
C GLU A 108 16.34 9.66 -5.57
N PRO A 109 17.01 9.77 -4.42
CA PRO A 109 16.90 8.77 -3.35
C PRO A 109 15.45 8.66 -2.86
N LEU A 110 14.95 7.43 -2.69
CA LEU A 110 13.62 7.17 -2.13
C LEU A 110 13.45 7.67 -0.70
N ALA A 111 14.55 7.87 0.00
CA ALA A 111 14.55 8.37 1.37
C ALA A 111 15.83 9.15 1.64
N ASN A 112 15.76 10.08 2.59
CA ASN A 112 16.95 10.70 3.17
C ASN A 112 17.89 9.61 3.72
N SER A 113 19.14 9.94 4.00
CA SER A 113 20.26 9.07 4.32
C SER A 113 20.03 7.89 5.29
N SER A 114 18.91 7.91 6.03
CA SER A 114 18.56 6.85 7.01
C SER A 114 17.64 5.74 6.46
N GLY A 115 17.13 5.88 5.23
CA GLY A 115 16.14 4.96 4.66
C GLY A 115 14.82 4.92 5.43
N PHE A 116 13.78 4.45 4.75
CA PHE A 116 12.50 4.09 5.38
C PHE A 116 12.34 2.58 5.33
N TYR A 117 11.54 2.02 6.24
CA TYR A 117 11.13 0.62 6.18
C TYR A 117 9.85 0.49 5.35
N TYR A 118 9.92 -0.30 4.29
CA TYR A 118 8.78 -0.65 3.48
C TYR A 118 8.36 -2.10 3.69
N VAL A 119 7.06 -2.33 3.57
CA VAL A 119 6.46 -3.67 3.65
C VAL A 119 5.80 -3.95 2.31
N LYS A 120 6.28 -4.93 1.58
CA LYS A 120 5.77 -5.34 0.28
C LYS A 120 5.79 -6.86 0.16
N ARG A 121 5.11 -7.36 -0.87
CA ARG A 121 5.12 -8.78 -1.19
C ARG A 121 6.21 -9.10 -2.20
N LEU A 122 6.98 -10.14 -1.91
CA LEU A 122 8.01 -10.64 -2.82
C LEU A 122 7.35 -11.39 -3.97
N VAL A 123 7.53 -10.91 -5.18
CA VAL A 123 6.95 -11.49 -6.39
C VAL A 123 8.00 -12.05 -7.35
N GLY A 124 9.13 -11.37 -7.54
CA GLY A 124 10.22 -11.80 -8.42
C GLY A 124 11.44 -12.23 -7.62
N MET A 125 11.92 -13.44 -7.92
CA MET A 125 13.15 -14.02 -7.40
C MET A 125 14.31 -13.72 -8.35
N PRO A 126 15.58 -13.83 -7.90
CA PRO A 126 16.73 -13.69 -8.78
C PRO A 126 16.63 -14.57 -10.04
N GLY A 127 16.84 -13.97 -11.20
CA GLY A 127 16.76 -14.64 -12.51
C GLY A 127 15.37 -14.79 -13.10
N ASP A 128 14.30 -14.43 -12.39
CA ASP A 128 12.96 -14.44 -12.96
C ASP A 128 12.78 -13.33 -13.99
N THR A 129 12.01 -13.59 -15.04
CA THR A 129 11.51 -12.55 -15.94
C THR A 129 10.02 -12.32 -15.67
N LEU A 130 9.65 -11.06 -15.51
CA LEU A 130 8.33 -10.63 -15.10
C LEU A 130 7.66 -9.81 -16.19
N LYS A 131 6.34 -9.89 -16.30
CA LYS A 131 5.50 -8.96 -17.08
C LYS A 131 4.09 -8.88 -16.50
N ILE A 132 3.38 -7.81 -16.77
CA ILE A 132 1.99 -7.62 -16.36
C ILE A 132 1.12 -7.49 -17.61
N VAL A 133 0.13 -8.34 -17.74
CA VAL A 133 -0.86 -8.32 -18.83
C VAL A 133 -2.25 -8.41 -18.18
N ASP A 134 -3.15 -7.49 -18.52
CA ASP A 134 -4.54 -7.47 -18.02
C ASP A 134 -4.65 -7.58 -16.49
N ASN A 135 -3.80 -6.84 -15.77
CA ASN A 135 -3.66 -6.87 -14.32
C ASN A 135 -3.23 -8.23 -13.74
N ILE A 136 -2.72 -9.13 -14.55
CA ILE A 136 -2.14 -10.39 -14.12
C ILE A 136 -0.63 -10.32 -14.24
N LEU A 137 0.06 -10.59 -13.13
CA LEU A 137 1.52 -10.74 -13.14
C LEU A 137 1.88 -12.14 -13.63
N TYR A 138 2.64 -12.18 -14.70
CA TYR A 138 3.22 -13.41 -15.26
C TYR A 138 4.70 -13.48 -14.92
N ILE A 139 5.15 -14.69 -14.61
CA ILE A 139 6.51 -14.99 -14.22
C ILE A 139 7.04 -16.12 -15.09
N LYS A 140 8.22 -15.90 -15.64
CA LYS A 140 9.06 -16.93 -16.26
C LYS A 140 10.26 -17.14 -15.34
N GLU A 141 10.35 -18.30 -14.71
CA GLU A 141 11.47 -18.65 -13.82
C GLU A 141 12.78 -18.79 -14.61
N LYS A 142 13.91 -18.57 -13.94
CA LYS A 142 15.26 -18.61 -14.52
C LYS A 142 15.52 -19.81 -15.44
N ASN A 143 14.97 -20.97 -15.10
CA ASN A 143 15.17 -22.24 -15.83
C ASN A 143 13.91 -22.69 -16.59
N SER A 144 13.03 -21.76 -16.96
CA SER A 144 11.78 -22.05 -17.67
C SER A 144 11.65 -21.15 -18.90
N ASP A 145 11.12 -21.71 -19.98
CA ASP A 145 10.81 -20.95 -21.20
C ASP A 145 9.38 -20.42 -21.23
N LYS A 146 8.57 -20.75 -20.21
CA LYS A 146 7.16 -20.43 -20.19
C LYS A 146 6.80 -19.41 -19.10
N PHE A 147 6.03 -18.40 -19.48
CA PHE A 147 5.35 -17.53 -18.52
C PHE A 147 4.13 -18.24 -17.92
N ARG A 148 4.01 -18.14 -16.60
CA ARG A 148 2.86 -18.63 -15.84
C ARG A 148 2.31 -17.51 -14.94
N PRO A 149 1.00 -17.44 -14.72
CA PRO A 149 0.44 -16.46 -13.80
C PRO A 149 0.96 -16.68 -12.38
N VAL A 150 1.19 -15.59 -11.65
CA VAL A 150 1.78 -15.65 -10.30
C VAL A 150 0.95 -16.50 -9.31
N THR A 151 -0.33 -16.64 -9.54
CA THR A 151 -1.25 -17.44 -8.73
C THR A 151 -0.94 -18.93 -8.74
N GLU A 152 -0.25 -19.43 -9.77
CA GLU A 152 0.18 -20.83 -9.84
C GLU A 152 1.38 -21.13 -8.93
N PHE A 153 2.14 -20.10 -8.53
CA PHE A 153 3.33 -20.28 -7.70
C PHE A 153 3.03 -20.33 -6.20
N SER A 154 1.95 -19.67 -5.76
CA SER A 154 1.58 -19.66 -4.34
C SER A 154 0.14 -19.24 -4.13
N GLY A 155 -0.56 -19.95 -3.25
CA GLY A 155 -1.90 -19.58 -2.80
C GLY A 155 -2.00 -18.23 -2.12
N LYS A 156 -0.86 -17.67 -1.65
CA LYS A 156 -0.78 -16.33 -1.04
C LYS A 156 -1.19 -15.20 -1.98
N PHE A 157 -1.20 -15.44 -3.28
CA PHE A 157 -1.64 -14.47 -4.27
C PHE A 157 -3.14 -14.47 -4.53
N LYS A 158 -3.88 -15.53 -4.15
CA LYS A 158 -5.32 -15.64 -4.41
C LYS A 158 -6.11 -14.40 -3.98
N LYS A 159 -5.81 -13.88 -2.79
CA LYS A 159 -6.41 -12.66 -2.25
C LYS A 159 -6.28 -11.44 -3.18
N ILE A 160 -5.11 -11.25 -3.78
CA ILE A 160 -4.82 -10.09 -4.63
C ILE A 160 -5.64 -10.12 -5.92
N TYR A 161 -6.01 -11.33 -6.37
CA TYR A 161 -6.79 -11.57 -7.59
C TYR A 161 -8.26 -11.86 -7.32
N SER A 162 -8.72 -11.68 -6.08
CA SER A 162 -10.10 -12.01 -5.69
C SER A 162 -11.16 -11.06 -6.22
N GLY A 163 -10.79 -9.86 -6.65
CA GLY A 163 -11.74 -8.78 -6.96
C GLY A 163 -12.40 -8.15 -5.73
N LEU A 164 -12.06 -8.60 -4.51
CA LEU A 164 -12.71 -8.21 -3.27
C LEU A 164 -11.86 -7.22 -2.48
N GLY A 165 -12.52 -6.42 -1.64
CA GLY A 165 -11.82 -5.49 -0.74
C GLY A 165 -10.93 -4.46 -1.46
N GLY A 166 -11.19 -4.20 -2.75
CA GLY A 166 -10.38 -3.31 -3.59
C GLY A 166 -9.19 -3.99 -4.28
N TYR A 167 -8.97 -5.29 -4.07
CA TYR A 167 -7.94 -6.05 -4.77
C TYR A 167 -8.35 -6.34 -6.22
N GLN A 168 -7.52 -5.96 -7.19
CA GLN A 168 -7.81 -6.11 -8.63
C GLN A 168 -6.63 -6.73 -9.40
N GLY A 169 -5.81 -7.54 -8.73
CA GLY A 169 -4.57 -8.06 -9.30
C GLY A 169 -3.43 -7.05 -9.28
N HIS A 170 -2.41 -7.30 -10.09
CA HIS A 170 -1.24 -6.43 -10.22
C HIS A 170 -1.39 -5.54 -11.47
N SER A 171 -1.63 -4.25 -11.24
CA SER A 171 -1.74 -3.28 -12.33
C SER A 171 -0.37 -2.87 -12.87
N SER A 172 -0.26 -2.66 -14.18
CA SER A 172 0.88 -1.98 -14.78
C SER A 172 0.88 -0.46 -14.52
N ILE A 173 -0.26 0.07 -14.06
CA ILE A 173 -0.44 1.49 -13.72
C ILE A 173 -0.27 1.67 -12.21
N VAL A 174 0.54 2.66 -11.82
CA VAL A 174 0.73 3.10 -10.44
C VAL A 174 0.16 4.51 -10.32
N GLY A 175 -0.89 4.67 -9.48
CA GLY A 175 -1.64 5.92 -9.46
C GLY A 175 -2.36 6.18 -10.79
N TYR A 176 -1.87 7.16 -11.54
CA TYR A 176 -2.44 7.58 -12.83
C TYR A 176 -1.47 7.41 -14.01
N SER A 177 -0.29 6.85 -13.78
CA SER A 177 0.76 6.70 -14.79
C SER A 177 1.25 5.25 -14.91
N PRO A 178 1.71 4.82 -16.10
CA PRO A 178 2.43 3.55 -16.23
C PRO A 178 3.65 3.52 -15.30
N GLY A 179 3.94 2.35 -14.73
CA GLY A 179 5.16 2.15 -13.96
C GLY A 179 6.40 2.25 -14.87
N ALA A 180 7.52 2.74 -14.33
CA ALA A 180 8.80 2.76 -15.04
C ALA A 180 9.24 1.34 -15.44
N TYR A 181 8.91 0.36 -14.58
CA TYR A 181 9.09 -1.06 -14.84
C TYR A 181 7.72 -1.74 -14.96
N LEU A 182 7.57 -2.65 -15.92
CA LEU A 182 6.32 -3.39 -16.18
C LEU A 182 5.12 -2.48 -16.52
N GLY A 183 5.37 -1.27 -17.02
CA GLY A 183 4.33 -0.27 -17.31
C GLY A 183 3.48 -0.59 -18.56
N THR A 184 3.87 -1.55 -19.38
CA THR A 184 3.11 -2.01 -20.55
C THR A 184 3.11 -3.54 -20.63
N PRO A 185 2.15 -4.16 -21.33
CA PRO A 185 2.10 -5.62 -21.51
C PRO A 185 3.32 -6.22 -22.22
N PHE A 186 4.06 -5.41 -22.98
CA PHE A 186 5.26 -5.81 -23.70
C PHE A 186 6.55 -5.60 -22.92
N HIS A 187 6.46 -4.93 -21.78
CA HIS A 187 7.63 -4.65 -20.95
C HIS A 187 7.95 -5.85 -20.09
N GLU A 188 8.96 -6.61 -20.46
CA GLU A 188 9.53 -7.70 -19.67
C GLU A 188 10.70 -7.19 -18.85
N PHE A 189 10.80 -7.60 -17.60
CA PHE A 189 11.89 -7.24 -16.70
C PHE A 189 12.49 -8.48 -16.07
N THR A 190 13.80 -8.69 -16.25
CA THR A 190 14.53 -9.78 -15.60
C THR A 190 15.16 -9.30 -14.30
N VAL A 191 14.86 -10.00 -13.22
CA VAL A 191 15.37 -9.69 -11.87
C VAL A 191 16.84 -10.08 -11.80
N PRO A 192 17.76 -9.14 -11.49
CA PRO A 192 19.18 -9.43 -11.35
C PRO A 192 19.47 -10.42 -10.20
N GLU A 193 20.65 -11.04 -10.23
CA GLU A 193 21.13 -11.86 -9.12
C GLU A 193 21.21 -11.02 -7.84
N ASP A 194 20.97 -11.67 -6.70
CA ASP A 194 20.92 -11.05 -5.37
C ASP A 194 19.92 -9.90 -5.20
N CYS A 195 18.96 -9.79 -6.11
CA CYS A 195 17.89 -8.81 -6.05
C CYS A 195 16.52 -9.48 -6.03
N PHE A 196 15.54 -8.73 -5.54
CA PHE A 196 14.14 -9.14 -5.49
C PHE A 196 13.24 -8.08 -6.12
N PHE A 197 12.13 -8.50 -6.70
CA PHE A 197 11.10 -7.60 -7.19
C PHE A 197 9.91 -7.63 -6.23
N MET A 198 9.54 -6.47 -5.69
CA MET A 198 8.58 -6.30 -4.61
C MET A 198 7.36 -5.52 -5.07
N LEU A 199 6.17 -6.07 -4.90
CA LEU A 199 4.91 -5.38 -5.22
C LEU A 199 4.04 -5.21 -3.99
N GLY A 200 3.25 -4.13 -3.98
CA GLY A 200 2.23 -3.93 -2.97
C GLY A 200 0.92 -4.61 -3.35
N ASP A 201 0.24 -5.18 -2.37
CA ASP A 201 -1.05 -5.85 -2.56
C ASP A 201 -2.15 -4.90 -3.06
N ASN A 202 -2.14 -3.63 -2.63
CA ASN A 202 -2.98 -2.56 -3.21
C ASN A 202 -2.27 -1.95 -4.43
N SER A 203 -2.22 -2.71 -5.50
CA SER A 203 -1.33 -2.51 -6.63
C SER A 203 -1.39 -1.10 -7.23
N LYS A 204 -2.59 -0.58 -7.51
CA LYS A 204 -2.77 0.73 -8.16
C LYS A 204 -2.23 1.90 -7.33
N PHE A 205 -2.27 1.79 -5.99
CA PHE A 205 -1.85 2.86 -5.08
C PHE A 205 -0.60 2.49 -4.27
N SER A 206 0.21 1.59 -4.78
CA SER A 206 1.46 1.15 -4.15
C SER A 206 2.66 1.72 -4.87
N ALA A 207 3.41 2.59 -4.21
CA ALA A 207 4.78 2.85 -4.60
C ALA A 207 5.61 1.58 -4.30
N ASP A 208 6.15 0.93 -5.34
CA ASP A 208 6.85 -0.34 -5.26
C ASP A 208 7.85 -0.53 -6.43
N SER A 209 8.35 -1.74 -6.65
CA SER A 209 9.37 -2.02 -7.65
C SER A 209 9.02 -1.63 -9.09
N ARG A 210 7.76 -1.39 -9.41
CA ARG A 210 7.37 -0.84 -10.71
C ARG A 210 7.85 0.60 -10.90
N MET A 211 8.15 1.31 -9.81
CA MET A 211 8.63 2.69 -9.85
C MET A 211 10.16 2.77 -9.72
N TRP A 212 10.76 2.05 -8.77
CA TRP A 212 12.20 2.15 -8.45
C TRP A 212 13.02 0.91 -8.82
N GLY A 213 12.41 -0.13 -9.38
CA GLY A 213 13.11 -1.35 -9.75
C GLY A 213 13.30 -2.32 -8.59
N VAL A 214 14.44 -2.97 -8.55
CA VAL A 214 14.71 -4.09 -7.64
C VAL A 214 15.15 -3.66 -6.24
N VAL A 215 14.93 -4.55 -5.28
CA VAL A 215 15.41 -4.44 -3.91
C VAL A 215 16.58 -5.41 -3.72
N PRO A 216 17.81 -4.94 -3.47
CA PRO A 216 18.94 -5.80 -3.19
C PRO A 216 18.73 -6.65 -1.93
N ARG A 217 19.27 -7.86 -1.90
CA ARG A 217 19.18 -8.78 -0.75
C ARG A 217 19.63 -8.12 0.56
N ARG A 218 20.69 -7.31 0.52
CA ARG A 218 21.20 -6.59 1.70
C ARG A 218 20.19 -5.63 2.35
N ASN A 219 19.21 -5.16 1.58
CA ASN A 219 18.17 -4.27 2.09
C ASN A 219 17.06 -5.01 2.84
N ILE A 220 17.03 -6.35 2.76
CA ILE A 220 16.01 -7.14 3.42
C ILE A 220 16.26 -7.12 4.93
N VAL A 221 15.22 -6.76 5.68
CA VAL A 221 15.25 -6.73 7.15
C VAL A 221 14.65 -8.01 7.73
N GLY A 222 13.59 -8.55 7.12
CA GLY A 222 12.94 -9.75 7.61
C GLY A 222 11.51 -9.92 7.15
N ARG A 223 10.77 -10.78 7.87
CA ARG A 223 9.36 -11.04 7.63
C ARG A 223 8.52 -10.51 8.78
N PRO A 224 7.38 -9.84 8.53
CA PRO A 224 6.45 -9.50 9.59
C PRO A 224 5.80 -10.78 10.11
N VAL A 225 5.82 -10.97 11.43
CA VAL A 225 5.27 -12.16 12.09
C VAL A 225 4.00 -11.87 12.86
N TRP A 226 3.82 -10.63 13.32
CA TRP A 226 2.68 -10.25 14.10
C TRP A 226 2.37 -8.76 13.97
N ILE A 227 1.09 -8.42 13.76
CA ILE A 227 0.56 -7.06 13.83
C ILE A 227 0.07 -6.87 15.27
N PHE A 228 0.79 -6.06 16.06
CA PHE A 228 0.43 -5.87 17.47
C PHE A 228 -0.35 -4.58 17.73
N TRP A 229 -0.37 -3.68 16.77
CA TRP A 229 -1.12 -2.44 16.82
C TRP A 229 -1.49 -1.99 15.41
N PRO A 230 -2.67 -1.47 15.19
CA PRO A 230 -3.81 -1.32 16.11
C PRO A 230 -4.55 -2.64 16.37
N PHE A 231 -5.34 -2.68 17.46
CA PHE A 231 -6.30 -3.76 17.70
C PHE A 231 -7.46 -3.64 16.69
N SER A 232 -7.20 -4.05 15.47
CA SER A 232 -8.14 -4.04 14.35
C SER A 232 -8.35 -5.47 13.84
N ARG A 233 -9.15 -5.64 12.79
CA ARG A 233 -9.29 -6.95 12.11
C ARG A 233 -7.96 -7.53 11.62
N ARG A 234 -6.96 -6.66 11.39
CA ARG A 234 -5.61 -7.07 10.95
C ARG A 234 -4.69 -7.49 12.11
N TRP A 235 -5.13 -7.35 13.36
CA TRP A 235 -4.35 -7.75 14.54
C TRP A 235 -4.02 -9.24 14.50
N GLY A 236 -2.77 -9.61 14.74
CA GLY A 236 -2.30 -10.98 14.72
C GLY A 236 -1.39 -11.30 13.55
N ILE A 237 -1.46 -12.51 13.02
CA ILE A 237 -0.59 -12.96 11.92
C ILE A 237 -0.87 -12.16 10.65
N PRO A 238 0.14 -11.54 10.02
CA PRO A 238 -0.03 -10.86 8.74
C PRO A 238 -0.60 -11.79 7.68
N ASP A 239 -1.38 -11.21 6.76
CA ASP A 239 -2.00 -11.93 5.63
C ASP A 239 -3.10 -12.95 5.97
N ARG A 240 -3.49 -13.04 7.26
CA ARG A 240 -4.55 -13.96 7.71
C ARG A 240 -5.96 -13.49 7.34
N VAL A 241 -6.15 -12.18 7.22
CA VAL A 241 -7.49 -11.61 7.04
C VAL A 241 -7.94 -11.75 5.61
N GLU A 242 -9.03 -12.48 5.40
CA GLU A 242 -9.71 -12.54 4.11
C GLU A 242 -10.27 -11.16 3.69
N PRO A 243 -10.22 -10.83 2.41
CA PRO A 243 -10.78 -9.59 1.91
C PRO A 243 -12.30 -9.59 2.08
N ILE A 244 -12.87 -8.44 2.46
CA ILE A 244 -14.32 -8.26 2.50
C ILE A 244 -14.75 -7.57 1.20
N PRO A 245 -15.88 -7.99 0.62
CA PRO A 245 -16.50 -7.27 -0.47
C PRO A 245 -16.78 -5.81 -0.06
N LEU A 246 -16.39 -4.85 -0.88
CA LEU A 246 -16.78 -3.45 -0.70
C LEU A 246 -18.23 -3.32 -1.18
N LYS A 247 -19.17 -3.10 -0.25
CA LYS A 247 -20.61 -2.88 -0.56
C LYS A 247 -21.25 -3.93 -1.47
N THR A 248 -21.05 -5.19 -1.19
CA THR A 248 -21.64 -6.27 -1.99
C THR A 248 -23.06 -6.57 -1.50
N THR A 249 -23.94 -6.89 -2.42
CA THR A 249 -25.27 -7.49 -2.12
C THR A 249 -25.05 -8.89 -1.53
N ALA A 250 -26.00 -9.37 -0.73
CA ALA A 250 -25.92 -10.69 -0.10
C ALA A 250 -25.70 -11.84 -1.13
N ALA A 251 -26.17 -11.66 -2.37
CA ALA A 251 -25.99 -12.62 -3.45
C ALA A 251 -24.53 -12.78 -3.89
N GLU A 252 -23.81 -11.66 -4.08
CA GLU A 252 -22.39 -11.67 -4.48
C GLU A 252 -21.49 -12.23 -3.37
N TYR A 253 -21.85 -12.00 -2.09
CA TYR A 253 -21.15 -12.57 -0.94
C TYR A 253 -21.26 -14.09 -0.89
N ASN A 254 -22.42 -14.66 -1.20
CA ASN A 254 -22.65 -16.10 -1.21
C ASN A 254 -21.88 -16.79 -2.35
N THR A 255 -21.88 -16.21 -3.55
CA THR A 255 -21.09 -16.71 -4.70
C THR A 255 -19.60 -16.75 -4.38
N PHE A 256 -19.09 -15.73 -3.66
CA PHE A 256 -17.71 -15.70 -3.22
C PHE A 256 -17.40 -16.82 -2.21
N LYS A 257 -18.26 -17.02 -1.23
CA LYS A 257 -18.08 -18.06 -0.21
C LYS A 257 -17.98 -19.47 -0.83
N GLU A 258 -18.75 -19.73 -1.87
CA GLU A 258 -18.71 -21.00 -2.61
C GLU A 258 -17.40 -21.20 -3.41
N MET A 259 -16.85 -20.14 -4.00
CA MET A 259 -15.59 -20.21 -4.76
C MET A 259 -14.34 -20.44 -3.89
N TYR A 260 -14.38 -20.10 -2.60
CA TYR A 260 -13.24 -20.21 -1.67
C TYR A 260 -13.36 -21.36 -0.66
N GLN A 261 -14.46 -22.13 -0.70
CA GLN A 261 -14.66 -23.33 0.13
C GLN A 261 -14.34 -24.64 -0.63
N GLN A 262 -13.93 -24.56 -1.90
CA GLN A 262 -13.34 -25.65 -2.69
C GLN A 262 -11.81 -25.50 -2.71
#